data_2b595bdf396fcf844aa848dd0a706863
#
_entry.id   2b595bdf396fcf844aa848dd0a706863
#
_cell.length_a   1.000
_cell.length_b   1.000
_cell.length_c   1.000
_cell.angle_alpha   90.00
_cell.angle_beta   90.00
_cell.angle_gamma   90.00
#
_symmetry.space_group_name_H-M   'P 1'
#
loop_
_entity.id
_entity.type
_entity.pdbx_description
1 polymer ?
#
loop_
_entity_poly.entity_id
_entity_poly.type
_entity_poly.pdbx_seq_one_letter_code
_entity_poly.pdbx_strand_id
1 'polypeptide(L)'
;MSSFRIALINGDAAIRAGKRLLIDSQEDMKVVYEESIAAKALEVLPELLVDVVVIDHRLQGMDGVSLSKQLIARLSASEQRLPTIVITGAYFTSELLMASIRAGATELVTQDASSADLLDAIRKSRRNMVDVKLKPFADFLDTTAYEPVVAVDYLLNLAQLSAEEKEMVEALALAEDLDEIVKNLGLSRSRIRELLENTMRTFGCATIEQLYLVIRDSSKRG
;
A
#
# COMPACT_ATOMS: atom_id res chain seq x y z
N MET A 1 -4.15 12.46 21.61
CA MET A 1 -3.85 11.46 20.55
C MET A 1 -2.94 12.12 19.54
N SER A 2 -1.89 11.47 19.04
CA SER A 2 -1.04 12.07 18.01
C SER A 2 -1.81 12.16 16.70
N SER A 3 -1.82 13.35 16.09
CA SER A 3 -2.42 13.60 14.78
C SER A 3 -1.67 12.84 13.69
N PHE A 4 -2.36 12.29 12.66
CA PHE A 4 -1.75 11.70 11.47
C PHE A 4 -0.94 12.74 10.72
N ARG A 5 0.29 12.43 10.42
CA ARG A 5 1.19 13.27 9.62
C ARG A 5 1.05 12.90 8.15
N ILE A 6 0.50 13.80 7.36
CA ILE A 6 0.12 13.55 5.97
C ILE A 6 1.02 14.35 5.03
N ALA A 7 1.58 13.68 4.02
CA ALA A 7 2.17 14.34 2.86
C ALA A 7 1.16 14.36 1.71
N LEU A 8 1.03 15.48 1.03
CA LEU A 8 0.08 15.69 -0.06
C LEU A 8 0.84 16.05 -1.34
N ILE A 9 0.82 15.14 -2.31
CA ILE A 9 1.52 15.29 -3.59
C ILE A 9 0.50 15.40 -4.70
N ASN A 10 0.36 16.61 -5.27
CA ASN A 10 -0.62 16.89 -6.32
C ASN A 10 -0.14 18.06 -7.19
N GLY A 11 -0.12 17.87 -8.50
CA GLY A 11 0.34 18.89 -9.46
C GLY A 11 -0.57 20.11 -9.56
N ASP A 12 -1.88 19.97 -9.32
CA ASP A 12 -2.85 21.06 -9.36
C ASP A 12 -2.87 21.81 -8.02
N ALA A 13 -2.55 23.10 -8.06
CA ALA A 13 -2.47 23.92 -6.85
C ALA A 13 -3.83 24.14 -6.18
N ALA A 14 -4.93 24.23 -6.95
CA ALA A 14 -6.26 24.45 -6.40
C ALA A 14 -6.79 23.18 -5.73
N ILE A 15 -6.63 22.02 -6.39
CA ILE A 15 -7.00 20.72 -5.84
C ILE A 15 -6.16 20.43 -4.57
N ARG A 16 -4.86 20.69 -4.62
CA ARG A 16 -3.97 20.50 -3.48
C ARG A 16 -4.38 21.37 -2.29
N ALA A 17 -4.65 22.65 -2.51
CA ALA A 17 -5.12 23.56 -1.46
C ALA A 17 -6.47 23.11 -0.86
N GLY A 18 -7.42 22.68 -1.70
CA GLY A 18 -8.71 22.16 -1.25
C GLY A 18 -8.56 20.89 -0.40
N LYS A 19 -7.74 19.92 -0.83
CA LYS A 19 -7.44 18.71 -0.05
C LYS A 19 -6.76 19.06 1.28
N ARG A 20 -5.83 20.01 1.28
CA ARG A 20 -5.19 20.49 2.50
C ARG A 20 -6.19 21.04 3.50
N LEU A 21 -7.06 21.97 3.06
CA LEU A 21 -8.08 22.54 3.93
C LEU A 21 -9.01 21.47 4.51
N LEU A 22 -9.42 20.52 3.69
CA LEU A 22 -10.26 19.39 4.11
C LEU A 22 -9.56 18.53 5.18
N ILE A 23 -8.31 18.16 4.95
CA ILE A 23 -7.54 17.32 5.87
C ILE A 23 -7.23 18.08 7.17
N ASP A 24 -6.75 19.31 7.07
CA ASP A 24 -6.40 20.14 8.22
C ASP A 24 -7.61 20.58 9.06
N SER A 25 -8.85 20.46 8.52
CA SER A 25 -10.08 20.67 9.30
C SER A 25 -10.40 19.52 10.26
N GLN A 26 -9.71 18.39 10.15
CA GLN A 26 -9.89 17.23 11.02
C GLN A 26 -8.96 17.31 12.24
N GLU A 27 -9.47 17.01 13.43
CA GLU A 27 -8.68 17.05 14.68
C GLU A 27 -7.58 15.98 14.73
N ASP A 28 -7.80 14.87 14.00
CA ASP A 28 -6.94 13.69 13.98
C ASP A 28 -5.91 13.69 12.84
N MET A 29 -5.86 14.72 12.00
CA MET A 29 -5.01 14.78 10.79
C MET A 29 -4.30 16.10 10.65
N LYS A 30 -3.09 16.09 10.05
CA LYS A 30 -2.33 17.31 9.72
C LYS A 30 -1.50 17.11 8.45
N VAL A 31 -1.65 18.01 7.49
CA VAL A 31 -0.73 18.08 6.34
C VAL A 31 0.57 18.71 6.81
N VAL A 32 1.65 17.93 6.76
CA VAL A 32 2.99 18.35 7.18
C VAL A 32 3.92 18.63 6.03
N TYR A 33 3.57 18.17 4.82
CA TYR A 33 4.33 18.40 3.60
C TYR A 33 3.41 18.45 2.38
N GLU A 34 3.73 19.34 1.46
CA GLU A 34 3.05 19.48 0.16
C GLU A 34 4.07 19.63 -0.94
N GLU A 35 3.84 18.98 -2.07
CA GLU A 35 4.67 19.11 -3.25
C GLU A 35 3.84 18.89 -4.54
N SER A 36 4.24 19.55 -5.60
CA SER A 36 3.65 19.41 -6.94
C SER A 36 4.49 18.54 -7.88
N ILE A 37 5.77 18.37 -7.58
CA ILE A 37 6.76 17.70 -8.43
C ILE A 37 7.18 16.39 -7.79
N ALA A 38 6.93 15.27 -8.48
CA ALA A 38 7.21 13.93 -7.96
C ALA A 38 8.69 13.73 -7.59
N ALA A 39 9.64 14.23 -8.39
CA ALA A 39 11.07 14.09 -8.13
C ALA A 39 11.48 14.76 -6.81
N LYS A 40 10.96 15.98 -6.53
CA LYS A 40 11.22 16.66 -5.26
C LYS A 40 10.59 15.93 -4.06
N ALA A 41 9.36 15.41 -4.25
CA ALA A 41 8.71 14.61 -3.23
C ALA A 41 9.56 13.37 -2.89
N LEU A 42 10.11 12.69 -3.88
CA LEU A 42 10.96 11.51 -3.70
C LEU A 42 12.29 11.83 -2.97
N GLU A 43 12.80 13.05 -3.10
CA GLU A 43 14.00 13.50 -2.38
C GLU A 43 13.71 13.77 -0.89
N VAL A 44 12.56 14.39 -0.60
CA VAL A 44 12.24 14.91 0.73
C VAL A 44 11.50 13.89 1.61
N LEU A 45 10.58 13.11 1.04
CA LEU A 45 9.74 12.18 1.81
C LEU A 45 10.52 11.16 2.65
N PRO A 46 11.67 10.60 2.21
CA PRO A 46 12.43 9.67 3.03
C PRO A 46 12.99 10.29 4.33
N GLU A 47 13.18 11.61 4.37
CA GLU A 47 13.64 12.33 5.55
C GLU A 47 12.49 12.78 6.48
N LEU A 48 11.24 12.60 6.03
CA LEU A 48 10.06 13.02 6.77
C LEU A 48 9.37 11.80 7.41
N LEU A 49 9.11 11.88 8.71
CA LEU A 49 8.27 10.91 9.39
C LEU A 49 6.80 11.22 9.09
N VAL A 50 6.29 10.69 7.98
CA VAL A 50 4.87 10.79 7.61
C VAL A 50 4.17 9.45 7.81
N ASP A 51 2.89 9.51 8.20
CA ASP A 51 2.07 8.31 8.37
C ASP A 51 1.39 7.91 7.05
N VAL A 52 0.95 8.91 6.27
CA VAL A 52 0.21 8.71 5.01
C VAL A 52 0.76 9.65 3.94
N VAL A 53 0.93 9.13 2.72
CA VAL A 53 1.21 9.94 1.53
C VAL A 53 0.02 9.85 0.59
N VAL A 54 -0.65 10.98 0.36
CA VAL A 54 -1.73 11.12 -0.62
C VAL A 54 -1.12 11.62 -1.92
N ILE A 55 -1.18 10.79 -2.97
CA ILE A 55 -0.49 11.04 -4.24
C ILE A 55 -1.52 11.13 -5.36
N ASP A 56 -1.48 12.19 -6.16
CA ASP A 56 -2.23 12.22 -7.41
C ASP A 56 -1.56 11.31 -8.45
N HIS A 57 -2.37 10.49 -9.14
CA HIS A 57 -1.86 9.62 -10.20
C HIS A 57 -1.12 10.41 -11.29
N ARG A 58 -1.63 11.58 -11.68
CA ARG A 58 -1.04 12.43 -12.72
C ARG A 58 -0.18 13.53 -12.11
N LEU A 59 1.13 13.31 -12.11
CA LEU A 59 2.13 14.30 -11.72
C LEU A 59 3.03 14.62 -12.91
N GLN A 60 3.67 15.78 -12.87
CA GLN A 60 4.61 16.18 -13.92
C GLN A 60 5.93 15.42 -13.76
N GLY A 61 6.43 14.88 -14.88
CA GLY A 61 7.72 14.20 -14.98
C GLY A 61 7.72 12.75 -14.57
N MET A 62 6.96 12.38 -13.55
CA MET A 62 6.81 11.01 -13.05
C MET A 62 5.39 10.84 -12.55
N ASP A 63 4.70 9.75 -12.92
CA ASP A 63 3.35 9.48 -12.43
C ASP A 63 3.36 9.03 -10.95
N GLY A 64 2.17 9.09 -10.31
CA GLY A 64 2.03 8.79 -8.89
C GLY A 64 2.32 7.32 -8.54
N VAL A 65 2.10 6.39 -9.47
CA VAL A 65 2.41 4.96 -9.28
C VAL A 65 3.93 4.75 -9.25
N SER A 66 4.64 5.39 -10.18
CA SER A 66 6.10 5.35 -10.24
C SER A 66 6.74 6.01 -9.01
N LEU A 67 6.17 7.13 -8.53
CA LEU A 67 6.59 7.77 -7.30
C LEU A 67 6.41 6.84 -6.09
N SER A 68 5.24 6.23 -5.96
CA SER A 68 4.93 5.27 -4.89
C SER A 68 5.94 4.12 -4.86
N LYS A 69 6.14 3.47 -6.01
CA LYS A 69 7.09 2.35 -6.15
C LYS A 69 8.52 2.74 -5.72
N GLN A 70 9.03 3.89 -6.19
CA GLN A 70 10.38 4.33 -5.86
C GLN A 70 10.51 4.75 -4.39
N LEU A 71 9.49 5.39 -3.82
CA LEU A 71 9.47 5.78 -2.41
C LEU A 71 9.52 4.53 -1.51
N ILE A 72 8.65 3.55 -1.75
CA ILE A 72 8.61 2.29 -1.00
C ILE A 72 9.95 1.56 -1.11
N ALA A 73 10.53 1.44 -2.32
CA ALA A 73 11.83 0.80 -2.52
C ALA A 73 12.96 1.49 -1.73
N ARG A 74 12.99 2.83 -1.71
CA ARG A 74 13.98 3.59 -0.93
C ARG A 74 13.85 3.36 0.57
N LEU A 75 12.63 3.48 1.08
CA LEU A 75 12.36 3.33 2.52
C LEU A 75 12.64 1.89 2.98
N SER A 76 12.26 0.88 2.19
CA SER A 76 12.56 -0.53 2.48
C SER A 76 14.07 -0.80 2.50
N ALA A 77 14.82 -0.26 1.54
CA ALA A 77 16.28 -0.41 1.49
C ALA A 77 17.00 0.23 2.69
N SER A 78 16.40 1.23 3.32
CA SER A 78 16.90 1.93 4.51
C SER A 78 16.32 1.39 5.82
N GLU A 79 15.55 0.30 5.77
CA GLU A 79 14.83 -0.29 6.93
C GLU A 79 13.92 0.71 7.66
N GLN A 80 13.44 1.72 6.96
CA GLN A 80 12.57 2.74 7.53
C GLN A 80 11.11 2.26 7.56
N ARG A 81 10.34 2.86 8.47
CA ARG A 81 8.89 2.64 8.52
C ARG A 81 8.25 3.13 7.23
N LEU A 82 7.48 2.26 6.57
CA LEU A 82 6.74 2.59 5.37
C LEU A 82 5.49 3.42 5.72
N PRO A 83 5.24 4.54 5.05
CA PRO A 83 3.96 5.23 5.11
C PRO A 83 2.91 4.43 4.35
N THR A 84 1.65 4.63 4.68
CA THR A 84 0.56 4.15 3.81
C THR A 84 0.39 5.09 2.61
N ILE A 85 0.07 4.52 1.45
CA ILE A 85 -0.05 5.25 0.18
C ILE A 85 -1.51 5.28 -0.26
N VAL A 86 -2.06 6.47 -0.40
CA VAL A 86 -3.38 6.72 -1.00
C VAL A 86 -3.17 7.35 -2.38
N ILE A 87 -3.55 6.66 -3.45
CA ILE A 87 -3.46 7.21 -4.80
C ILE A 87 -4.82 7.80 -5.19
N THR A 88 -4.81 9.05 -5.67
CA THR A 88 -6.01 9.74 -6.18
C THR A 88 -5.91 9.90 -7.69
N GLY A 89 -7.03 9.74 -8.41
CA GLY A 89 -7.05 9.88 -9.86
C GLY A 89 -8.45 10.11 -10.41
N ALA A 90 -8.57 10.58 -11.66
CA ALA A 90 -9.88 10.81 -12.28
C ALA A 90 -10.68 9.51 -12.44
N TYR A 91 -10.00 8.44 -12.79
CA TYR A 91 -10.55 7.08 -12.93
C TYR A 91 -9.41 6.06 -12.80
N PHE A 92 -9.75 4.81 -12.52
CA PHE A 92 -8.80 3.71 -12.47
C PHE A 92 -9.22 2.61 -13.46
N THR A 93 -8.35 2.30 -14.43
CA THR A 93 -8.47 1.08 -15.23
C THR A 93 -7.98 -0.11 -14.42
N SER A 94 -8.28 -1.33 -14.86
CA SER A 94 -7.79 -2.54 -14.20
C SER A 94 -6.25 -2.57 -14.14
N GLU A 95 -5.58 -2.16 -15.21
CA GLU A 95 -4.12 -2.09 -15.27
C GLU A 95 -3.55 -1.09 -14.27
N LEU A 96 -4.17 0.11 -14.19
CA LEU A 96 -3.74 1.15 -13.25
C LEU A 96 -3.98 0.73 -11.80
N LEU A 97 -5.12 0.08 -11.51
CA LEU A 97 -5.41 -0.50 -10.20
C LEU A 97 -4.32 -1.50 -9.80
N MET A 98 -4.02 -2.46 -10.69
CA MET A 98 -2.99 -3.48 -10.43
C MET A 98 -1.59 -2.87 -10.28
N ALA A 99 -1.23 -1.91 -11.13
CA ALA A 99 0.03 -1.20 -11.03
C ALA A 99 0.16 -0.43 -9.70
N SER A 100 -0.95 0.19 -9.25
CA SER A 100 -1.00 0.92 -7.98
C SER A 100 -0.79 0.00 -6.77
N ILE A 101 -1.46 -1.15 -6.75
CA ILE A 101 -1.29 -2.14 -5.67
C ILE A 101 0.15 -2.67 -5.64
N ARG A 102 0.72 -3.04 -6.81
CA ARG A 102 2.14 -3.46 -6.89
C ARG A 102 3.12 -2.38 -6.46
N ALA A 103 2.75 -1.12 -6.65
CA ALA A 103 3.54 0.01 -6.19
C ALA A 103 3.37 0.31 -4.69
N GLY A 104 2.58 -0.49 -3.95
CA GLY A 104 2.36 -0.34 -2.52
C GLY A 104 1.23 0.61 -2.15
N ALA A 105 0.33 0.94 -3.08
CA ALA A 105 -0.87 1.71 -2.73
C ALA A 105 -1.78 0.89 -1.82
N THR A 106 -2.22 1.51 -0.73
CA THR A 106 -3.15 0.94 0.25
C THR A 106 -4.60 1.21 -0.13
N GLU A 107 -4.86 2.40 -0.67
CA GLU A 107 -6.19 2.87 -1.05
C GLU A 107 -6.13 3.63 -2.37
N LEU A 108 -7.22 3.55 -3.14
CA LEU A 108 -7.41 4.31 -4.37
C LEU A 108 -8.71 5.11 -4.25
N VAL A 109 -8.62 6.41 -4.53
CA VAL A 109 -9.75 7.34 -4.41
C VAL A 109 -9.93 8.09 -5.72
N THR A 110 -11.09 7.98 -6.33
CA THR A 110 -11.41 8.72 -7.55
C THR A 110 -11.66 10.21 -7.25
N GLN A 111 -11.51 11.09 -8.24
CA GLN A 111 -11.71 12.53 -8.04
C GLN A 111 -13.18 12.92 -7.83
N ASP A 112 -14.12 12.09 -8.28
CA ASP A 112 -15.56 12.24 -8.06
C ASP A 112 -16.02 11.64 -6.72
N ALA A 113 -15.13 10.98 -5.99
CA ALA A 113 -15.39 10.53 -4.63
C ALA A 113 -15.67 11.72 -3.71
N SER A 114 -16.53 11.50 -2.73
CA SER A 114 -16.84 12.53 -1.74
C SER A 114 -15.62 12.89 -0.87
N SER A 115 -15.67 14.07 -0.25
CA SER A 115 -14.67 14.46 0.73
C SER A 115 -14.55 13.46 1.88
N ALA A 116 -15.66 12.81 2.26
CA ALA A 116 -15.70 11.78 3.29
C ALA A 116 -14.92 10.53 2.85
N ASP A 117 -15.02 10.12 1.59
CA ASP A 117 -14.31 8.95 1.08
C ASP A 117 -12.79 9.13 1.15
N LEU A 118 -12.28 10.32 0.82
CA LEU A 118 -10.84 10.61 0.98
C LEU A 118 -10.40 10.55 2.45
N LEU A 119 -11.16 11.15 3.35
CA LEU A 119 -10.85 11.13 4.79
C LEU A 119 -10.92 9.71 5.35
N ASP A 120 -11.90 8.93 4.92
CA ASP A 120 -12.05 7.54 5.31
C ASP A 120 -10.93 6.66 4.76
N ALA A 121 -10.49 6.86 3.51
CA ALA A 121 -9.32 6.19 2.94
C ALA A 121 -8.06 6.46 3.77
N ILE A 122 -7.81 7.72 4.15
CA ILE A 122 -6.71 8.10 5.02
C ILE A 122 -6.83 7.40 6.39
N ARG A 123 -8.01 7.32 6.98
CA ARG A 123 -8.21 6.66 8.29
C ARG A 123 -8.09 5.14 8.21
N LYS A 124 -8.64 4.54 7.16
CA LYS A 124 -8.57 3.09 6.90
C LYS A 124 -7.13 2.63 6.73
N SER A 125 -6.30 3.43 6.07
CA SER A 125 -4.90 3.10 5.82
C SER A 125 -4.11 2.74 7.09
N ARG A 126 -4.51 3.24 8.26
CA ARG A 126 -3.93 2.86 9.56
C ARG A 126 -4.52 1.57 10.16
N ARG A 127 -5.72 1.18 9.75
CA ARG A 127 -6.42 0.00 10.30
C ARG A 127 -6.09 -1.28 9.54
N ASN A 128 -5.56 -1.16 8.33
CA ASN A 128 -5.55 -2.20 7.29
C ASN A 128 -4.70 -3.45 7.53
N MET A 129 -3.98 -3.57 8.61
CA MET A 129 -3.37 -4.87 8.95
C MET A 129 -4.34 -5.84 9.66
N VAL A 130 -5.62 -5.47 9.85
CA VAL A 130 -6.57 -6.25 10.66
C VAL A 130 -7.80 -6.73 9.89
N ASP A 131 -8.18 -6.05 8.80
CA ASP A 131 -9.45 -6.30 8.10
C ASP A 131 -9.30 -6.56 6.59
N VAL A 132 -8.17 -7.09 6.14
CA VAL A 132 -7.96 -7.38 4.71
C VAL A 132 -8.82 -8.57 4.31
N LYS A 133 -9.74 -8.34 3.39
CA LYS A 133 -10.52 -9.40 2.72
C LYS A 133 -9.82 -9.76 1.41
N LEU A 134 -9.09 -10.84 1.43
CA LEU A 134 -8.32 -11.31 0.28
C LEU A 134 -9.22 -11.88 -0.84
N LYS A 135 -10.36 -12.46 -0.48
CA LYS A 135 -11.27 -13.09 -1.46
C LYS A 135 -11.83 -12.11 -2.50
N PRO A 136 -12.42 -10.94 -2.15
CA PRO A 136 -12.88 -9.98 -3.15
C PRO A 136 -11.75 -9.51 -4.07
N PHE A 137 -10.54 -9.43 -3.55
CA PHE A 137 -9.36 -9.09 -4.31
C PHE A 137 -8.91 -10.24 -5.22
N ALA A 138 -8.93 -11.47 -4.73
CA ALA A 138 -8.67 -12.67 -5.51
C ALA A 138 -9.69 -12.84 -6.65
N ASP A 139 -10.99 -12.68 -6.36
CA ASP A 139 -12.07 -12.76 -7.35
C ASP A 139 -11.91 -11.69 -8.44
N PHE A 140 -11.51 -10.47 -8.07
CA PHE A 140 -11.19 -9.42 -9.03
C PHE A 140 -10.02 -9.81 -9.94
N LEU A 141 -8.94 -10.38 -9.38
CA LEU A 141 -7.79 -10.85 -10.16
C LEU A 141 -8.15 -11.98 -11.14
N ASP A 142 -9.06 -12.86 -10.75
CA ASP A 142 -9.50 -13.98 -11.62
C ASP A 142 -10.41 -13.52 -12.76
N THR A 143 -11.11 -12.40 -12.60
CA THR A 143 -11.98 -11.83 -13.65
C THR A 143 -11.24 -10.89 -14.61
N THR A 144 -10.03 -10.44 -14.27
CA THR A 144 -9.21 -9.57 -15.12
C THR A 144 -8.20 -10.40 -15.92
N ALA A 145 -7.98 -10.05 -17.19
CA ALA A 145 -6.89 -10.60 -18.01
C ALA A 145 -5.54 -10.09 -17.50
N TYR A 146 -5.10 -10.66 -16.39
CA TYR A 146 -3.94 -10.25 -15.63
C TYR A 146 -2.76 -11.17 -15.93
N GLU A 147 -1.64 -10.60 -16.39
CA GLU A 147 -0.40 -11.35 -16.56
C GLU A 147 0.45 -11.29 -15.28
N PRO A 148 0.76 -12.44 -14.64
CA PRO A 148 1.60 -12.48 -13.45
C PRO A 148 3.01 -11.94 -13.74
N VAL A 149 3.48 -11.04 -12.90
CA VAL A 149 4.88 -10.56 -12.91
C VAL A 149 5.61 -11.20 -11.74
N VAL A 150 6.43 -12.20 -12.02
CA VAL A 150 7.26 -12.83 -10.99
C VAL A 150 8.36 -11.86 -10.59
N ALA A 151 8.43 -11.52 -9.32
CA ALA A 151 9.60 -10.85 -8.77
C ALA A 151 10.81 -11.80 -8.90
N VAL A 152 11.88 -11.34 -9.54
CA VAL A 152 13.12 -12.13 -9.73
C VAL A 152 13.68 -12.64 -8.40
N ASP A 153 13.36 -11.94 -7.32
CA ASP A 153 13.87 -12.21 -5.98
C ASP A 153 12.94 -13.05 -5.09
N TYR A 154 11.81 -13.57 -5.62
CA TYR A 154 10.84 -14.32 -4.79
C TYR A 154 11.48 -15.50 -4.05
N LEU A 155 12.23 -16.34 -4.76
CA LEU A 155 12.87 -17.50 -4.15
C LEU A 155 13.97 -17.12 -3.16
N LEU A 156 14.69 -16.03 -3.42
CA LEU A 156 15.71 -15.50 -2.50
C LEU A 156 15.05 -14.98 -1.22
N ASN A 157 13.96 -14.22 -1.34
CA ASN A 157 13.21 -13.73 -0.21
C ASN A 157 12.58 -14.86 0.60
N LEU A 158 11.98 -15.85 -0.08
CA LEU A 158 11.41 -17.03 0.56
C LEU A 158 12.47 -17.82 1.36
N ALA A 159 13.71 -17.90 0.85
CA ALA A 159 14.79 -18.58 1.54
C ALA A 159 15.21 -17.87 2.85
N GLN A 160 14.99 -16.57 2.98
CA GLN A 160 15.30 -15.78 4.17
C GLN A 160 14.25 -15.91 5.28
N LEU A 161 13.05 -16.41 4.96
CA LEU A 161 11.98 -16.54 5.93
C LEU A 161 12.24 -17.68 6.92
N SER A 162 11.81 -17.47 8.17
CA SER A 162 11.69 -18.52 9.18
C SER A 162 10.66 -19.59 8.78
N ALA A 163 10.62 -20.70 9.48
CA ALA A 163 9.64 -21.75 9.25
C ALA A 163 8.20 -21.24 9.43
N GLU A 164 7.93 -20.49 10.51
CA GLU A 164 6.60 -19.92 10.79
C GLU A 164 6.18 -18.89 9.71
N GLU A 165 7.11 -18.07 9.22
CA GLU A 165 6.82 -17.13 8.14
C GLU A 165 6.52 -17.83 6.82
N LYS A 166 7.18 -18.96 6.52
CA LYS A 166 6.87 -19.79 5.35
C LYS A 166 5.47 -20.40 5.43
N GLU A 167 5.12 -20.97 6.60
CA GLU A 167 3.78 -21.48 6.84
C GLU A 167 2.72 -20.38 6.70
N MET A 168 3.02 -19.17 7.18
CA MET A 168 2.14 -18.02 7.01
C MET A 168 2.00 -17.60 5.53
N VAL A 169 3.08 -17.61 4.73
CA VAL A 169 3.04 -17.35 3.29
C VAL A 169 2.16 -18.37 2.56
N GLU A 170 2.29 -19.65 2.90
CA GLU A 170 1.45 -20.72 2.34
C GLU A 170 -0.02 -20.54 2.72
N ALA A 171 -0.29 -20.23 4.00
CA ALA A 171 -1.64 -19.94 4.46
C ALA A 171 -2.24 -18.71 3.78
N LEU A 172 -1.45 -17.64 3.59
CA LEU A 172 -1.87 -16.42 2.88
C LEU A 172 -2.22 -16.69 1.42
N ALA A 173 -1.52 -17.59 0.74
CA ALA A 173 -1.80 -17.96 -0.66
C ALA A 173 -3.18 -18.61 -0.84
N LEU A 174 -3.71 -19.26 0.18
CA LEU A 174 -4.93 -20.07 0.15
C LEU A 174 -6.12 -19.43 0.88
N ALA A 175 -5.87 -18.48 1.79
CA ALA A 175 -6.89 -17.92 2.66
C ALA A 175 -7.80 -16.90 1.95
N GLU A 176 -9.06 -16.84 2.37
CA GLU A 176 -10.05 -15.83 1.95
C GLU A 176 -9.94 -14.54 2.78
N ASP A 177 -9.49 -14.66 4.03
CA ASP A 177 -9.27 -13.53 4.94
C ASP A 177 -8.25 -13.88 6.05
N LEU A 178 -7.91 -12.89 6.89
CA LEU A 178 -6.97 -13.08 7.99
C LEU A 178 -7.51 -13.98 9.11
N ASP A 179 -8.80 -14.06 9.31
CA ASP A 179 -9.41 -14.91 10.34
C ASP A 179 -9.22 -16.38 10.00
N GLU A 180 -9.26 -16.72 8.73
CA GLU A 180 -8.95 -18.05 8.22
C GLU A 180 -7.48 -18.41 8.48
N ILE A 181 -6.54 -17.49 8.25
CA ILE A 181 -5.12 -17.70 8.55
C ILE A 181 -4.91 -17.96 10.05
N VAL A 182 -5.52 -17.14 10.91
CA VAL A 182 -5.50 -17.31 12.36
C VAL A 182 -5.99 -18.70 12.76
N LYS A 183 -7.11 -19.14 12.18
CA LYS A 183 -7.70 -20.45 12.45
C LYS A 183 -6.81 -21.61 11.96
N ASN A 184 -6.28 -21.50 10.75
CA ASN A 184 -5.49 -22.55 10.11
C ASN A 184 -4.14 -22.75 10.80
N LEU A 185 -3.48 -21.67 11.19
CA LEU A 185 -2.19 -21.72 11.87
C LEU A 185 -2.30 -21.90 13.40
N GLY A 186 -3.49 -21.71 13.99
CA GLY A 186 -3.70 -21.81 15.43
C GLY A 186 -2.95 -20.75 16.25
N LEU A 187 -2.52 -19.66 15.60
CA LEU A 187 -1.75 -18.59 16.22
C LEU A 187 -2.67 -17.43 16.64
N SER A 188 -2.20 -16.62 17.59
CA SER A 188 -2.93 -15.41 17.97
C SER A 188 -2.90 -14.36 16.83
N ARG A 189 -3.91 -13.49 16.75
CA ARG A 189 -3.94 -12.38 15.80
C ARG A 189 -2.70 -11.47 15.92
N SER A 190 -2.17 -11.30 17.12
CA SER A 190 -0.94 -10.51 17.35
C SER A 190 0.27 -11.17 16.70
N ARG A 191 0.39 -12.51 16.83
CA ARG A 191 1.49 -13.27 16.22
C ARG A 191 1.40 -13.27 14.69
N ILE A 192 0.21 -13.47 14.14
CA ILE A 192 -0.02 -13.36 12.68
C ILE A 192 0.39 -11.99 12.16
N ARG A 193 0.03 -10.91 12.87
CA ARG A 193 0.44 -9.56 12.48
C ARG A 193 1.95 -9.40 12.44
N GLU A 194 2.64 -9.86 13.48
CA GLU A 194 4.10 -9.81 13.55
C GLU A 194 4.76 -10.59 12.39
N LEU A 195 4.27 -11.79 12.10
CA LEU A 195 4.75 -12.61 10.97
C LEU A 195 4.51 -11.90 9.62
N LEU A 196 3.32 -11.31 9.42
CA LEU A 196 3.00 -10.54 8.22
C LEU A 196 3.91 -9.31 8.07
N GLU A 197 4.13 -8.53 9.14
CA GLU A 197 5.03 -7.37 9.12
C GLU A 197 6.46 -7.76 8.73
N ASN A 198 6.98 -8.83 9.31
CA ASN A 198 8.31 -9.32 8.99
C ASN A 198 8.41 -9.82 7.55
N THR A 199 7.43 -10.63 7.12
CA THR A 199 7.37 -11.14 5.74
C THR A 199 7.26 -10.00 4.74
N MET A 200 6.38 -9.03 4.97
CA MET A 200 6.25 -7.85 4.13
C MET A 200 7.57 -7.09 4.01
N ARG A 201 8.30 -6.93 5.13
CA ARG A 201 9.63 -6.30 5.13
C ARG A 201 10.63 -7.08 4.28
N THR A 202 10.69 -8.40 4.41
CA THR A 202 11.58 -9.27 3.62
C THR A 202 11.28 -9.20 2.13
N PHE A 203 9.99 -9.12 1.76
CA PHE A 203 9.58 -8.99 0.36
C PHE A 203 9.54 -7.55 -0.16
N GLY A 204 9.87 -6.55 0.67
CA GLY A 204 9.78 -5.13 0.31
C GLY A 204 8.36 -4.68 -0.02
N CYS A 205 7.35 -5.30 0.61
CA CYS A 205 5.94 -5.00 0.40
C CYS A 205 5.45 -3.98 1.43
N ALA A 206 4.69 -2.99 0.97
CA ALA A 206 4.07 -1.98 1.84
C ALA A 206 2.70 -2.42 2.37
N THR A 207 2.04 -3.36 1.69
CA THR A 207 0.70 -3.83 2.03
C THR A 207 0.57 -5.35 1.92
N ILE A 208 -0.44 -5.91 2.58
CA ILE A 208 -0.74 -7.35 2.50
C ILE A 208 -1.21 -7.72 1.09
N GLU A 209 -1.97 -6.85 0.43
CA GLU A 209 -2.41 -7.04 -0.95
C GLU A 209 -1.22 -7.12 -1.90
N GLN A 210 -0.21 -6.26 -1.69
CA GLN A 210 1.03 -6.31 -2.46
C GLN A 210 1.76 -7.64 -2.22
N LEU A 211 1.89 -8.07 -0.96
CA LEU A 211 2.48 -9.36 -0.60
C LEU A 211 1.69 -10.53 -1.23
N TYR A 212 0.37 -10.50 -1.13
CA TYR A 212 -0.51 -11.50 -1.72
C TYR A 212 -0.31 -11.62 -3.24
N LEU A 213 -0.19 -10.49 -3.96
CA LEU A 213 0.12 -10.49 -5.39
C LEU A 213 1.45 -11.17 -5.69
N VAL A 214 2.50 -10.81 -4.95
CA VAL A 214 3.84 -11.39 -5.14
C VAL A 214 3.81 -12.91 -4.95
N ILE A 215 3.13 -13.38 -3.90
CA ILE A 215 2.99 -14.81 -3.60
C ILE A 215 2.20 -15.51 -4.71
N ARG A 216 1.04 -14.96 -5.11
CA ARG A 216 0.17 -15.54 -6.12
C ARG A 216 0.80 -15.58 -7.52
N ASP A 217 1.51 -14.52 -7.90
CA ASP A 217 2.22 -14.46 -9.18
C ASP A 217 3.29 -15.56 -9.29
N SER A 218 3.92 -15.86 -8.16
CA SER A 218 4.95 -16.91 -8.08
C SER A 218 4.37 -18.31 -8.07
N SER A 219 3.20 -18.52 -7.44
CA SER A 219 2.52 -19.83 -7.37
C SER A 219 1.92 -20.30 -8.71
N LYS A 220 1.59 -19.37 -9.64
CA LYS A 220 1.04 -19.72 -10.95
C LYS A 220 2.10 -20.23 -11.96
N ARG A 221 3.38 -20.19 -11.62
CA ARG A 221 4.49 -20.61 -12.50
C ARG A 221 5.28 -21.83 -12.03
N GLY A 222 4.95 -22.41 -10.87
CA GLY A 222 5.47 -23.69 -10.40
C GLY A 222 4.52 -24.82 -10.77
#